data_5f6581bd796e319e1639c67861f9627b
#
_entry.id   5f6581bd796e319e1639c67861f9627b
#
_cell.length_a   1.000
_cell.length_b   1.000
_cell.length_c   1.000
_cell.angle_alpha   90.00
_cell.angle_beta   90.00
_cell.angle_gamma   90.00
#
_symmetry.space_group_name_H-M   'P 1'
#
loop_
_entity.id
_entity.type
_entity.pdbx_description
1 polymer ?
#
loop_
_entity_poly.entity_id
_entity_poly.type
_entity_poly.pdbx_seq_one_letter_code
_entity_poly.pdbx_strand_id
1 'polypeptide(L)'
;MADIKTILNDFASGTKQIFGSVEVEVILFGSYSRGDFDAGSDVDIAILADIPREQERHYTHDVVSLIAKIDDEYGYSFFISPIIISKPFFDEWHETIPFYRNLKNEGVRIDVA
;
A
#
# COMPACT_ATOMS: atom_id res chain seq x y z
N MET A 1 5.43 -21.66 4.08
CA MET A 1 4.48 -20.56 3.90
C MET A 1 5.16 -19.25 4.27
N ALA A 2 5.11 -18.27 3.40
CA ALA A 2 5.68 -16.95 3.68
C ALA A 2 4.86 -16.24 4.74
N ASP A 3 5.51 -15.51 5.64
CA ASP A 3 4.79 -14.69 6.59
C ASP A 3 4.45 -13.33 5.95
N ILE A 4 3.57 -12.58 6.62
CA ILE A 4 3.09 -11.32 6.07
C ILE A 4 4.22 -10.28 5.95
N LYS A 5 5.20 -10.31 6.85
CA LYS A 5 6.32 -9.35 6.80
C LYS A 5 7.13 -9.49 5.53
N THR A 6 7.41 -10.72 5.10
CA THR A 6 8.13 -10.99 3.86
C THR A 6 7.35 -10.47 2.67
N ILE A 7 6.05 -10.72 2.63
CA ILE A 7 5.18 -10.27 1.54
C ILE A 7 5.09 -8.74 1.50
N LEU A 8 4.92 -8.10 2.66
CA LEU A 8 4.87 -6.64 2.74
C LEU A 8 6.18 -6.01 2.30
N ASN A 9 7.31 -6.59 2.68
CA ASN A 9 8.61 -6.09 2.27
C ASN A 9 8.81 -6.20 0.76
N ASP A 10 8.43 -7.33 0.18
CA ASP A 10 8.53 -7.54 -1.26
C ASP A 10 7.60 -6.58 -2.02
N PHE A 11 6.40 -6.37 -1.49
CA PHE A 11 5.46 -5.42 -2.08
C PHE A 11 6.01 -3.99 -2.04
N ALA A 12 6.53 -3.56 -0.91
CA ALA A 12 7.08 -2.21 -0.76
C ALA A 12 8.30 -2.01 -1.67
N SER A 13 9.18 -3.01 -1.74
CA SER A 13 10.36 -2.96 -2.60
C SER A 13 9.96 -2.87 -4.08
N GLY A 14 9.02 -3.70 -4.51
CA GLY A 14 8.52 -3.68 -5.89
C GLY A 14 7.83 -2.37 -6.22
N THR A 15 7.08 -1.81 -5.28
CA THR A 15 6.41 -0.52 -5.45
C THR A 15 7.43 0.59 -5.67
N LYS A 16 8.50 0.62 -4.89
CA LYS A 16 9.56 1.61 -5.09
C LYS A 16 10.20 1.50 -6.47
N GLN A 17 10.37 0.30 -6.98
CA GLN A 17 10.88 0.10 -8.33
C GLN A 17 9.91 0.62 -9.39
N ILE A 18 8.61 0.38 -9.22
CA ILE A 18 7.58 0.86 -10.15
C ILE A 18 7.60 2.38 -10.25
N PHE A 19 7.70 3.07 -9.12
CA PHE A 19 7.64 4.53 -9.09
C PHE A 19 8.99 5.20 -9.42
N GLY A 20 10.09 4.43 -9.36
CA GLY A 20 11.40 4.93 -9.76
C GLY A 20 11.85 6.12 -8.93
N SER A 21 12.06 7.27 -9.59
CA SER A 21 12.52 8.48 -8.92
C SER A 21 11.40 9.22 -8.17
N VAL A 22 10.15 8.82 -8.34
CA VAL A 22 9.03 9.40 -7.61
C VAL A 22 9.08 8.90 -6.16
N GLU A 23 9.04 9.84 -5.21
CA GLU A 23 9.05 9.48 -3.80
C GLU A 23 7.73 8.84 -3.40
N VAL A 24 7.79 7.71 -2.68
CA VAL A 24 6.60 6.99 -2.23
C VAL A 24 6.73 6.56 -0.78
N GLU A 25 5.60 6.51 -0.10
CA GLU A 25 5.46 5.89 1.22
C GLU A 25 4.45 4.76 1.10
N VAL A 26 4.78 3.59 1.64
CA VAL A 26 3.89 2.42 1.64
C VAL A 26 3.38 2.24 3.06
N ILE A 27 2.06 2.25 3.21
CA ILE A 27 1.42 2.26 4.53
C ILE A 27 0.42 1.12 4.64
N LEU A 28 0.60 0.27 5.64
CA LEU A 28 -0.37 -0.76 6.02
C LEU A 28 -1.46 -0.11 6.86
N PHE A 29 -2.71 -0.34 6.51
CA PHE A 29 -3.83 0.19 7.30
C PHE A 29 -4.93 -0.87 7.43
N GLY A 30 -6.05 -0.49 8.03
CA GLY A 30 -7.16 -1.40 8.20
C GLY A 30 -6.91 -2.42 9.32
N SER A 31 -7.52 -3.60 9.24
CA SER A 31 -7.49 -4.57 10.33
C SER A 31 -6.09 -5.09 10.64
N TYR A 32 -5.23 -5.24 9.63
CA TYR A 32 -3.86 -5.70 9.87
C TYR A 32 -3.03 -4.68 10.67
N SER A 33 -3.24 -3.38 10.45
CA SER A 33 -2.51 -2.36 11.21
C SER A 33 -3.03 -2.25 12.64
N ARG A 34 -4.33 -2.51 12.86
CA ARG A 34 -4.95 -2.46 14.19
C ARG A 34 -4.75 -3.75 14.99
N GLY A 35 -4.38 -4.85 14.33
CA GLY A 35 -4.22 -6.14 14.98
C GLY A 35 -5.52 -6.91 15.18
N ASP A 36 -6.65 -6.46 14.60
CA ASP A 36 -7.94 -7.13 14.72
C ASP A 36 -8.32 -7.93 13.47
N PHE A 37 -7.31 -8.38 12.74
CA PHE A 37 -7.49 -9.17 11.52
C PHE A 37 -7.79 -10.65 11.84
N ASP A 38 -8.43 -11.32 10.88
CA ASP A 38 -8.60 -12.77 10.87
C ASP A 38 -8.15 -13.35 9.53
N ALA A 39 -8.33 -14.65 9.33
CA ALA A 39 -7.84 -15.33 8.13
C ALA A 39 -8.50 -14.83 6.82
N GLY A 40 -9.67 -14.21 6.92
CA GLY A 40 -10.36 -13.66 5.75
C GLY A 40 -10.13 -12.18 5.54
N SER A 41 -9.34 -11.52 6.36
CA SER A 41 -9.11 -10.09 6.24
C SER A 41 -8.23 -9.75 5.06
N ASP A 42 -8.58 -8.67 4.34
CA ASP A 42 -7.72 -8.12 3.30
C ASP A 42 -6.52 -7.41 3.93
N VAL A 43 -5.41 -7.41 3.23
CA VAL A 43 -4.22 -6.64 3.61
C VAL A 43 -4.33 -5.30 2.89
N ASP A 44 -4.79 -4.27 3.59
CA ASP A 44 -5.02 -2.94 3.02
C ASP A 44 -3.72 -2.14 3.02
N ILE A 45 -3.29 -1.71 1.84
CA ILE A 45 -2.04 -0.96 1.68
C ILE A 45 -2.29 0.31 0.90
N ALA A 46 -1.87 1.44 1.45
CA ALA A 46 -1.89 2.72 0.75
C ALA A 46 -0.49 3.05 0.25
N ILE A 47 -0.42 3.54 -0.98
CA ILE A 47 0.81 4.03 -1.59
C ILE A 47 0.63 5.54 -1.75
N LEU A 48 1.32 6.31 -0.89
CA LEU A 48 1.36 7.76 -1.01
C LEU A 48 2.51 8.12 -1.94
N ALA A 49 2.18 8.61 -3.12
CA ALA A 49 3.17 8.93 -4.14
C ALA A 49 3.19 10.43 -4.42
N ASP A 50 4.39 10.99 -4.61
CA ASP A 50 4.55 12.41 -4.92
C ASP A 50 4.22 12.69 -6.39
N ILE A 51 2.94 12.54 -6.71
CA ILE A 51 2.39 12.73 -8.06
C ILE A 51 1.11 13.56 -7.96
N PRO A 52 0.71 14.25 -9.04
CA PRO A 52 -0.60 14.89 -9.07
C PRO A 52 -1.72 13.86 -8.98
N ARG A 53 -2.87 14.27 -8.46
CA ARG A 53 -4.01 13.37 -8.29
C ARG A 53 -4.45 12.70 -9.59
N GLU A 54 -4.41 13.41 -10.70
CA GLU A 54 -4.81 12.87 -12.00
C GLU A 54 -3.87 11.79 -12.52
N GLN A 55 -2.70 11.62 -11.91
CA GLN A 55 -1.75 10.58 -12.29
C GLN A 55 -1.85 9.31 -11.44
N GLU A 56 -2.72 9.28 -10.45
CA GLU A 56 -2.88 8.09 -9.60
C GLU A 56 -3.14 6.82 -10.41
N ARG A 57 -3.91 6.92 -11.47
CA ARG A 57 -4.28 5.77 -12.31
C ARG A 57 -3.15 5.25 -13.19
N HIS A 58 -2.14 6.06 -13.44
CA HIS A 58 -1.03 5.67 -14.33
C HIS A 58 -0.27 4.46 -13.81
N TYR A 59 -0.27 4.25 -12.51
CA TYR A 59 0.52 3.19 -11.88
C TYR A 59 -0.29 1.97 -11.50
N THR A 60 -1.61 2.00 -11.68
CA THR A 60 -2.49 0.91 -11.23
C THR A 60 -2.14 -0.40 -11.89
N HIS A 61 -1.91 -0.41 -13.20
CA HIS A 61 -1.58 -1.64 -13.92
C HIS A 61 -0.31 -2.29 -13.38
N ASP A 62 0.73 -1.49 -13.17
CA ASP A 62 2.00 -2.01 -12.67
C ASP A 62 1.89 -2.54 -11.26
N VAL A 63 1.13 -1.87 -10.40
CA VAL A 63 0.90 -2.31 -9.02
C VAL A 63 0.10 -3.62 -9.00
N VAL A 64 -0.94 -3.72 -9.84
CA VAL A 64 -1.72 -4.97 -9.95
C VAL A 64 -0.85 -6.12 -10.46
N SER A 65 0.02 -5.85 -11.43
CA SER A 65 0.96 -6.85 -11.94
C SER A 65 1.95 -7.30 -10.86
N LEU A 66 2.41 -6.39 -10.02
CA LEU A 66 3.27 -6.72 -8.89
C LEU A 66 2.55 -7.64 -7.90
N ILE A 67 1.28 -7.36 -7.60
CA ILE A 67 0.48 -8.20 -6.70
C ILE A 67 0.33 -9.60 -7.30
N ALA A 68 0.03 -9.70 -8.59
CA ALA A 68 -0.09 -10.99 -9.26
C ALA A 68 1.20 -11.80 -9.18
N LYS A 69 2.35 -11.14 -9.33
CA LYS A 69 3.65 -11.80 -9.21
C LYS A 69 3.88 -12.31 -7.79
N ILE A 70 3.54 -11.51 -6.78
CA ILE A 70 3.67 -11.91 -5.38
C ILE A 70 2.74 -13.08 -5.06
N ASP A 71 1.50 -13.02 -5.53
CA ASP A 71 0.54 -14.11 -5.33
C ASP A 71 1.05 -15.41 -5.95
N ASP A 72 1.60 -15.35 -7.16
CA ASP A 72 2.16 -16.50 -7.83
C ASP A 72 3.37 -17.07 -7.08
N GLU A 73 4.22 -16.21 -6.55
CA GLU A 73 5.42 -16.61 -5.82
C GLU A 73 5.10 -17.21 -4.45
N TYR A 74 4.12 -16.66 -3.73
CA TYR A 74 3.82 -17.04 -2.34
C TYR A 74 2.52 -17.85 -2.18
N GLY A 75 1.88 -18.24 -3.27
CA GLY A 75 0.75 -19.17 -3.22
C GLY A 75 -0.55 -18.57 -2.73
N TYR A 76 -0.79 -17.28 -2.99
CA TYR A 76 -2.06 -16.63 -2.65
C TYR A 76 -2.40 -16.68 -1.16
N SER A 77 -1.38 -16.60 -0.31
CA SER A 77 -1.55 -16.69 1.15
C SER A 77 -2.30 -15.49 1.73
N PHE A 78 -2.20 -14.32 1.10
CA PHE A 78 -2.83 -13.08 1.56
C PHE A 78 -3.47 -12.36 0.39
N PHE A 79 -4.56 -11.66 0.66
CA PHE A 79 -5.25 -10.85 -0.34
C PHE A 79 -4.85 -9.38 -0.16
N ILE A 80 -4.00 -8.88 -1.05
CA ILE A 80 -3.50 -7.50 -0.97
C ILE A 80 -4.48 -6.58 -1.69
N SER A 81 -4.94 -5.54 -0.99
CA SER A 81 -5.84 -4.53 -1.52
C SER A 81 -5.13 -3.17 -1.52
N PRO A 82 -4.61 -2.72 -2.67
CA PRO A 82 -3.85 -1.48 -2.73
C PRO A 82 -4.71 -0.28 -3.07
N ILE A 83 -4.30 0.89 -2.60
CA ILE A 83 -4.84 2.16 -3.07
C ILE A 83 -3.68 3.13 -3.30
N ILE A 84 -3.66 3.78 -4.46
CA ILE A 84 -2.64 4.77 -4.80
C ILE A 84 -3.23 6.15 -4.52
N ILE A 85 -2.52 6.95 -3.74
CA ILE A 85 -2.99 8.28 -3.31
C ILE A 85 -1.91 9.30 -3.63
N SER A 86 -2.30 10.40 -4.27
CA SER A 86 -1.43 11.55 -4.45
C SER A 86 -1.05 12.12 -3.08
N LYS A 87 0.25 12.15 -2.78
CA LYS A 87 0.73 12.71 -1.52
C LYS A 87 0.40 14.19 -1.36
N PRO A 88 0.55 15.05 -2.39
CA PRO A 88 0.12 16.44 -2.26
C PRO A 88 -1.35 16.59 -1.92
N PHE A 89 -2.21 15.78 -2.52
CA PHE A 89 -3.64 15.81 -2.22
C PHE A 89 -3.90 15.31 -0.79
N PHE A 90 -3.23 14.25 -0.38
CA PHE A 90 -3.32 13.72 0.98
C PHE A 90 -2.90 14.76 2.02
N ASP A 91 -1.77 15.43 1.79
CA ASP A 91 -1.25 16.44 2.71
C ASP A 91 -2.22 17.62 2.85
N GLU A 92 -2.91 17.98 1.77
CA GLU A 92 -3.89 19.07 1.80
C GLU A 92 -5.18 18.68 2.53
N TRP A 93 -5.64 17.45 2.36
CA TRP A 93 -6.98 17.05 2.78
C TRP A 93 -7.05 16.06 3.94
N HIS A 94 -5.94 15.61 4.51
CA HIS A 94 -5.96 14.54 5.51
C HIS A 94 -6.72 14.89 6.78
N GLU A 95 -6.83 16.16 7.13
CA GLU A 95 -7.58 16.57 8.32
C GLU A 95 -9.08 16.63 8.04
N THR A 96 -9.49 16.78 6.80
CA THR A 96 -10.88 16.97 6.40
C THR A 96 -11.55 15.68 5.94
N ILE A 97 -10.83 14.84 5.16
CA ILE A 97 -11.39 13.60 4.63
C ILE A 97 -11.18 12.49 5.65
N PRO A 98 -12.28 11.90 6.20
CA PRO A 98 -12.16 10.92 7.29
C PRO A 98 -11.26 9.73 6.96
N PHE A 99 -11.31 9.20 5.75
CA PHE A 99 -10.45 8.08 5.35
C PHE A 99 -8.97 8.46 5.45
N TYR A 100 -8.60 9.64 4.97
CA TYR A 100 -7.21 10.10 5.01
C TYR A 100 -6.76 10.38 6.44
N ARG A 101 -7.64 10.93 7.26
CA ARG A 101 -7.35 11.17 8.68
C ARG A 101 -7.08 9.86 9.40
N ASN A 102 -7.91 8.84 9.16
CA ASN A 102 -7.73 7.53 9.77
C ASN A 102 -6.44 6.87 9.28
N LEU A 103 -6.12 7.00 7.99
CA LEU A 103 -4.90 6.48 7.43
C LEU A 103 -3.67 7.08 8.12
N LYS A 104 -3.68 8.40 8.32
CA LYS A 104 -2.58 9.08 8.99
C LYS A 104 -2.42 8.65 10.45
N ASN A 105 -3.54 8.48 11.16
CA ASN A 105 -3.51 8.18 12.59
C ASN A 105 -3.26 6.71 12.90
N GLU A 106 -3.76 5.79 12.08
CA GLU A 106 -3.71 4.35 12.34
C GLU A 106 -2.76 3.59 11.43
N GLY A 107 -2.35 4.18 10.31
CA GLY A 107 -1.49 3.51 9.35
C GLY A 107 -0.10 3.23 9.88
N VAL A 108 0.47 2.11 9.46
CA VAL A 108 1.83 1.71 9.83
C VAL A 108 2.70 1.75 8.58
N ARG A 109 3.72 2.58 8.61
CA ARG A 109 4.64 2.71 7.48
C ARG A 109 5.47 1.45 7.32
N ILE A 110 5.58 0.97 6.08
CA ILE A 110 6.42 -0.19 5.77
C ILE A 110 7.73 0.33 5.19
N ASP A 111 8.81 0.13 5.94
CA ASP A 111 10.14 0.54 5.49
C ASP A 111 10.84 -0.65 4.82
N VAL A 112 11.48 -0.38 3.67
CA VAL A 112 12.25 -1.37 2.95
C VAL A 112 13.68 -1.33 3.48
N ALA A 113 14.16 -2.50 3.88
CA ALA A 113 15.52 -2.63 4.38
C ALA A 113 16.57 -2.43 3.27
#